data_5832e124298e0fd32f6b490760eeddd8
#
_entry.id   5832e124298e0fd32f6b490760eeddd8
#
_cell.length_a   1.000
_cell.length_b   1.000
_cell.length_c   1.000
_cell.angle_alpha   90.00
_cell.angle_beta   90.00
_cell.angle_gamma   90.00
#
_symmetry.space_group_name_H-M   'P 1'
#
loop_
_entity.id
_entity.type
_entity.pdbx_description
1 polymer ?
#
loop_
_entity_poly.entity_id
_entity_poly.type
_entity_poly.pdbx_seq_one_letter_code
_entity_poly.pdbx_strand_id
1 'polypeptide(L)'
;MSDIVLKNITKRFGKSVAVDNLNLTIADGDFITLLGPSGCGKTTTLRMIAGLETPTEGEIWIDGKCVFSAEKGINVPPSKRDVGFLFQNYALYPHMTVADNMGFALKIAGTPKEEIRKRVEKAAEILDLTEYLDRKPKALSGG
;
A
#
# COMPACT_ATOMS: atom_id res chain seq x y z
N MET A 1 10.04 -12.86 -6.65
CA MET A 1 10.82 -11.62 -6.85
C MET A 1 9.87 -10.51 -7.24
N SER A 2 9.92 -9.42 -6.51
CA SER A 2 8.91 -8.37 -6.63
C SER A 2 9.55 -7.03 -7.01
N ASP A 3 10.17 -6.99 -8.19
CA ASP A 3 10.65 -5.73 -8.74
C ASP A 3 9.50 -4.87 -9.23
N ILE A 4 9.68 -3.55 -9.17
CA ILE A 4 8.70 -2.56 -9.62
C ILE A 4 9.37 -1.69 -10.68
N VAL A 5 8.74 -1.57 -11.85
CA VAL A 5 9.25 -0.76 -12.94
C VAL A 5 8.19 0.24 -13.39
N LEU A 6 8.54 1.51 -13.37
CA LEU A 6 7.73 2.61 -13.92
C LEU A 6 8.38 3.07 -15.22
N LYS A 7 7.59 3.09 -16.31
CA LYS A 7 8.05 3.51 -17.63
C LYS A 7 7.25 4.69 -18.11
N ASN A 8 7.90 5.85 -18.26
CA ASN A 8 7.30 7.07 -18.81
C ASN A 8 6.00 7.45 -18.14
N ILE A 9 5.94 7.31 -16.82
CA ILE A 9 4.73 7.58 -16.03
C ILE A 9 4.50 9.08 -15.95
N THR A 10 3.33 9.52 -16.41
CA THR A 10 2.86 10.89 -16.30
C THR A 10 1.48 10.91 -15.66
N LYS A 11 1.26 11.81 -14.70
CA LYS A 11 -0.04 12.03 -14.09
C LYS A 11 -0.38 13.52 -14.13
N ARG A 12 -1.50 13.82 -14.79
CA ARG A 12 -2.08 15.15 -14.88
C ARG A 12 -3.41 15.21 -14.13
N PHE A 13 -3.58 16.27 -13.36
CA PHE A 13 -4.85 16.63 -12.75
C PHE A 13 -5.31 17.94 -13.39
N GLY A 14 -6.19 17.85 -14.40
CA GLY A 14 -6.56 19.02 -15.20
C GLY A 14 -5.34 19.63 -15.88
N LYS A 15 -5.01 20.88 -15.54
CA LYS A 15 -3.83 21.60 -16.08
C LYS A 15 -2.54 21.39 -15.29
N SER A 16 -2.63 20.76 -14.11
CA SER A 16 -1.47 20.51 -13.26
C SER A 16 -0.85 19.17 -13.57
N VAL A 17 0.48 19.14 -13.69
CA VAL A 17 1.24 17.91 -13.85
C VAL A 17 1.83 17.53 -12.49
N ALA A 18 1.34 16.44 -11.89
CA ALA A 18 1.83 15.97 -10.60
C ALA A 18 3.10 15.12 -10.75
N VAL A 19 3.17 14.31 -11.82
CA VAL A 19 4.31 13.46 -12.15
C VAL A 19 4.53 13.56 -13.66
N ASP A 20 5.76 13.80 -14.08
CA ASP A 20 6.10 14.02 -15.49
C ASP A 20 7.20 13.06 -15.96
N ASN A 21 6.83 12.15 -16.85
CA ASN A 21 7.73 11.21 -17.51
C ASN A 21 8.68 10.48 -16.55
N LEU A 22 8.14 9.96 -15.47
CA LEU A 22 8.92 9.26 -14.45
C LEU A 22 9.32 7.87 -14.93
N ASN A 23 10.62 7.61 -14.89
CA ASN A 23 11.20 6.29 -15.11
C ASN A 23 11.92 5.86 -13.83
N LEU A 24 11.50 4.73 -13.26
CA LEU A 24 12.04 4.25 -11.99
C LEU A 24 12.03 2.72 -11.99
N THR A 25 13.14 2.13 -11.55
CA THR A 25 13.22 0.69 -11.32
C THR A 25 13.60 0.45 -9.87
N ILE A 26 12.78 -0.33 -9.17
CA ILE A 26 13.03 -0.77 -7.79
C ILE A 26 13.22 -2.28 -7.85
N ALA A 27 14.43 -2.74 -7.54
CA ALA A 27 14.73 -4.18 -7.54
C ALA A 27 14.15 -4.88 -6.31
N ASP A 28 13.96 -6.17 -6.42
CA ASP A 28 13.54 -7.01 -5.29
C ASP A 28 14.50 -6.83 -4.11
N GLY A 29 13.96 -6.60 -2.92
CA GLY A 29 14.73 -6.37 -1.71
C GLY A 29 15.27 -4.95 -1.52
N ASP A 30 15.07 -4.06 -2.49
CA ASP A 30 15.50 -2.66 -2.37
C ASP A 30 14.64 -1.89 -1.36
N PHE A 31 15.28 -0.97 -0.67
CA PHE A 31 14.63 0.04 0.15
C PHE A 31 14.79 1.40 -0.51
N ILE A 32 13.69 1.96 -1.02
CA ILE A 32 13.69 3.23 -1.75
C ILE A 32 12.97 4.30 -0.93
N THR A 33 13.59 5.46 -0.83
CA THR A 33 12.99 6.63 -0.19
C THR A 33 12.73 7.72 -1.23
N LEU A 34 11.49 8.22 -1.29
CA LEU A 34 11.11 9.36 -2.11
C LEU A 34 11.13 10.61 -1.25
N LEU A 35 12.04 11.54 -1.57
CA LEU A 35 12.21 12.80 -0.85
C LEU A 35 11.74 13.97 -1.69
N GLY A 36 11.21 14.97 -1.02
CA GLY A 36 10.79 16.22 -1.66
C GLY A 36 9.75 16.96 -0.82
N PRO A 37 9.50 18.23 -1.13
CA PRO A 37 8.49 19.02 -0.44
C PRO A 37 7.09 18.48 -0.71
N SER A 38 6.12 18.90 0.11
CA SER A 38 4.71 18.59 -0.08
C SER A 38 4.25 19.00 -1.47
N GLY A 39 3.46 18.16 -2.14
CA GLY A 39 2.95 18.45 -3.48
C GLY A 39 3.89 18.13 -4.64
N CYS A 40 5.05 17.48 -4.39
CA CYS A 40 5.99 17.12 -5.46
C CYS A 40 5.69 15.78 -6.17
N GLY A 41 4.53 15.17 -5.92
CA GLY A 41 4.12 13.94 -6.58
C GLY A 41 4.52 12.64 -5.88
N LYS A 42 5.12 12.69 -4.69
CA LYS A 42 5.51 11.48 -3.93
C LYS A 42 4.32 10.57 -3.64
N THR A 43 3.29 11.11 -3.02
CA THR A 43 2.08 10.37 -2.67
C THR A 43 1.36 9.88 -3.93
N THR A 44 1.29 10.71 -4.95
CA THR A 44 0.67 10.35 -6.25
C THR A 44 1.40 9.16 -6.88
N THR A 45 2.74 9.17 -6.88
CA THR A 45 3.54 8.06 -7.41
C THR A 45 3.26 6.76 -6.66
N LEU A 46 3.27 6.79 -5.34
CA LEU A 46 2.98 5.61 -4.51
C LEU A 46 1.55 5.09 -4.74
N ARG A 47 0.58 5.99 -4.85
CA ARG A 47 -0.81 5.62 -5.12
C ARG A 47 -0.99 4.99 -6.49
N MET A 48 -0.24 5.46 -7.49
CA MET A 48 -0.26 4.85 -8.83
C MET A 48 0.30 3.43 -8.82
N ILE A 49 1.38 3.18 -8.10
CA ILE A 49 1.95 1.82 -7.94
C ILE A 49 0.94 0.89 -7.28
N ALA A 50 0.26 1.35 -6.25
CA ALA A 50 -0.73 0.56 -5.52
C ALA A 50 -2.05 0.34 -6.30
N GLY A 51 -2.30 1.10 -7.37
CA GLY A 51 -3.54 1.04 -8.14
C GLY A 51 -4.65 1.93 -7.59
N LEU A 52 -4.36 2.81 -6.63
CA LEU A 52 -5.31 3.75 -6.02
C LEU A 52 -5.46 5.03 -6.84
N GLU A 53 -4.56 5.27 -7.78
CA GLU A 53 -4.59 6.38 -8.71
C GLU A 53 -4.21 5.87 -10.09
N THR A 54 -4.87 6.35 -11.13
CA THR A 54 -4.62 5.92 -12.52
C THR A 54 -3.68 6.90 -13.20
N PRO A 55 -2.51 6.45 -13.70
CA PRO A 55 -1.64 7.31 -14.50
C PRO A 55 -2.33 7.83 -15.77
N THR A 56 -1.92 8.98 -16.25
CA THR A 56 -2.37 9.53 -17.53
C THR A 56 -1.67 8.87 -18.70
N GLU A 57 -0.38 8.60 -18.56
CA GLU A 57 0.46 7.97 -19.57
C GLU A 57 1.45 7.01 -18.93
N GLY A 58 1.98 6.07 -19.70
CA GLY A 58 3.07 5.19 -19.33
C GLY A 58 2.62 3.80 -18.93
N GLU A 59 3.55 3.06 -18.35
CA GLU A 59 3.34 1.67 -17.92
C GLU A 59 3.92 1.43 -16.52
N ILE A 60 3.25 0.54 -15.77
CA ILE A 60 3.74 0.04 -14.48
C ILE A 60 3.82 -1.47 -14.55
N TRP A 61 4.97 -2.01 -14.16
CA TRP A 61 5.23 -3.43 -14.10
C TRP A 61 5.59 -3.83 -12.66
N ILE A 62 4.98 -4.89 -12.17
CA ILE A 62 5.28 -5.45 -10.84
C ILE A 62 5.54 -6.95 -11.04
N ASP A 63 6.71 -7.39 -10.56
CA ASP A 63 7.13 -8.81 -10.66
C ASP A 63 7.01 -9.36 -12.08
N GLY A 64 7.48 -8.58 -13.06
CA GLY A 64 7.45 -8.96 -14.47
C GLY A 64 6.08 -8.94 -15.13
N LYS A 65 5.04 -8.51 -14.41
CA LYS A 65 3.67 -8.42 -14.93
C LYS A 65 3.27 -6.97 -15.13
N CYS A 66 2.71 -6.65 -16.30
CA CYS A 66 2.16 -5.33 -16.56
C CYS A 66 0.85 -5.15 -15.77
N VAL A 67 0.86 -4.24 -14.80
CA VAL A 67 -0.33 -3.93 -13.99
C VAL A 67 -1.05 -2.67 -14.45
N PHE A 68 -0.37 -1.83 -15.20
CA PHE A 68 -0.95 -0.66 -15.86
C PHE A 68 -0.27 -0.39 -17.20
N SER A 69 -1.05 -0.09 -18.22
CA SER A 69 -0.56 0.44 -19.50
C SER A 69 -1.64 1.32 -20.11
N ALA A 70 -1.33 2.60 -20.28
CA ALA A 70 -2.23 3.55 -20.93
C ALA A 70 -2.49 3.17 -22.39
N GLU A 71 -1.45 2.74 -23.11
CA GLU A 71 -1.52 2.34 -24.50
C GLU A 71 -2.34 1.06 -24.72
N LYS A 72 -2.11 0.04 -23.87
CA LYS A 72 -2.77 -1.28 -23.99
C LYS A 72 -4.10 -1.37 -23.25
N GLY A 73 -4.50 -0.33 -22.52
CA GLY A 73 -5.73 -0.33 -21.75
C GLY A 73 -5.72 -1.29 -20.56
N ILE A 74 -4.55 -1.58 -20.00
CA ILE A 74 -4.40 -2.47 -18.84
C ILE A 74 -4.46 -1.62 -17.56
N ASN A 75 -5.32 -2.03 -16.61
CA ASN A 75 -5.38 -1.42 -15.28
C ASN A 75 -5.84 -2.47 -14.27
N VAL A 76 -4.89 -3.17 -13.68
CA VAL A 76 -5.15 -4.21 -12.69
C VAL A 76 -5.61 -3.55 -11.38
N PRO A 77 -6.74 -3.97 -10.78
CA PRO A 77 -7.20 -3.39 -9.52
C PRO A 77 -6.21 -3.62 -8.37
N PRO A 78 -6.23 -2.73 -7.34
CA PRO A 78 -5.28 -2.82 -6.22
C PRO A 78 -5.22 -4.19 -5.55
N SER A 79 -6.36 -4.83 -5.37
CA SER A 79 -6.48 -6.14 -4.72
C SER A 79 -5.74 -7.27 -5.46
N LYS A 80 -5.42 -7.08 -6.73
CA LYS A 80 -4.77 -8.08 -7.59
C LYS A 80 -3.33 -7.72 -7.93
N ARG A 81 -2.79 -6.64 -7.39
CA ARG A 81 -1.40 -6.22 -7.65
C ARG A 81 -0.37 -6.83 -6.71
N ASP A 82 -0.82 -7.50 -5.65
CA ASP A 82 0.05 -8.12 -4.64
C ASP A 82 1.00 -7.09 -3.98
N VAL A 83 0.49 -5.91 -3.70
CA VAL A 83 1.22 -4.84 -2.99
C VAL A 83 0.42 -4.37 -1.79
N GLY A 84 1.12 -4.04 -0.70
CA GLY A 84 0.54 -3.40 0.46
C GLY A 84 0.73 -1.89 0.39
N PHE A 85 -0.26 -1.14 0.85
CA PHE A 85 -0.19 0.32 0.93
C PHE A 85 -0.51 0.78 2.34
N LEU A 86 0.45 1.46 2.98
CA LEU A 86 0.24 2.06 4.29
C LEU A 86 -0.12 3.53 4.12
N PHE A 87 -1.36 3.87 4.48
CA PHE A 87 -1.85 5.25 4.39
C PHE A 87 -1.17 6.14 5.43
N GLN A 88 -1.05 7.43 5.11
CA GLN A 88 -0.44 8.43 5.98
C GLN A 88 -1.13 8.53 7.35
N ASN A 89 -2.42 8.28 7.43
CA ASN A 89 -3.21 8.23 8.66
C ASN A 89 -3.32 6.81 9.23
N TYR A 90 -2.48 5.89 8.77
CA TYR A 90 -2.42 4.47 9.18
C TYR A 90 -3.66 3.63 8.87
N ALA A 91 -4.74 4.22 8.37
CA ALA A 91 -5.98 3.53 7.98
C ALA A 91 -6.56 2.60 9.07
N LEU A 92 -6.41 2.97 10.33
CA LEU A 92 -6.95 2.21 11.46
C LEU A 92 -8.47 2.44 11.62
N TYR A 93 -9.18 1.38 11.97
CA TYR A 93 -10.61 1.45 12.28
C TYR A 93 -10.77 1.82 13.76
N PRO A 94 -11.21 3.06 14.09
CA PRO A 94 -11.22 3.54 15.47
C PRO A 94 -12.26 2.85 16.36
N HIS A 95 -13.28 2.24 15.78
CA HIS A 95 -14.32 1.51 16.49
C HIS A 95 -13.95 0.05 16.81
N MET A 96 -12.86 -0.44 16.26
CA MET A 96 -12.35 -1.79 16.45
C MET A 96 -11.21 -1.81 17.45
N THR A 97 -11.02 -2.93 18.15
CA THR A 97 -9.86 -3.14 19.02
C THR A 97 -8.58 -3.29 18.19
N VAL A 98 -7.44 -3.27 18.86
CA VAL A 98 -6.15 -3.57 18.22
C VAL A 98 -6.16 -4.95 17.58
N ALA A 99 -6.65 -5.96 18.31
CA ALA A 99 -6.75 -7.33 17.79
C ALA A 99 -7.62 -7.42 16.53
N ASP A 100 -8.76 -6.74 16.52
CA ASP A 100 -9.68 -6.73 15.36
C ASP A 100 -9.07 -6.01 14.16
N ASN A 101 -8.35 -4.90 14.38
CA ASN A 101 -7.62 -4.23 13.31
C ASN A 101 -6.54 -5.13 12.71
N MET A 102 -5.76 -5.81 13.54
CA MET A 102 -4.70 -6.72 13.09
C MET A 102 -5.26 -7.91 12.29
N GLY A 103 -6.39 -8.47 12.73
CA GLY A 103 -6.99 -9.64 12.10
C GLY A 103 -7.98 -9.33 10.98
N PHE A 104 -8.25 -8.06 10.67
CA PHE A 104 -9.32 -7.67 9.74
C PHE A 104 -9.16 -8.26 8.34
N ALA A 105 -7.98 -8.18 7.76
CA ALA A 105 -7.71 -8.72 6.42
C ALA A 105 -7.91 -10.24 6.37
N LEU A 106 -7.51 -10.95 7.41
CA LEU A 106 -7.71 -12.40 7.52
C LEU A 106 -9.19 -12.76 7.64
N LYS A 107 -9.95 -11.95 8.35
CA LYS A 107 -11.41 -12.12 8.48
C LYS A 107 -12.10 -11.95 7.13
N ILE A 108 -11.74 -10.93 6.36
CA ILE A 108 -12.27 -10.69 5.01
C ILE A 108 -11.90 -11.84 4.08
N ALA A 109 -10.70 -12.41 4.20
CA ALA A 109 -10.26 -13.56 3.42
C ALA A 109 -10.92 -14.88 3.81
N GLY A 110 -11.78 -14.89 4.84
CA GLY A 110 -12.50 -16.09 5.29
C GLY A 110 -11.67 -17.02 6.16
N THR A 111 -10.59 -16.56 6.75
CA THR A 111 -9.74 -17.36 7.64
C THR A 111 -10.52 -17.75 8.91
N PRO A 112 -10.41 -19.01 9.42
CA PRO A 112 -11.06 -19.43 10.65
C PRO A 112 -10.64 -18.58 11.86
N LYS A 113 -11.56 -18.32 12.78
CA LYS A 113 -11.33 -17.49 13.98
C LYS A 113 -10.11 -17.92 14.79
N GLU A 114 -9.92 -19.22 14.98
CA GLU A 114 -8.79 -19.75 15.74
C GLU A 114 -7.45 -19.45 15.08
N GLU A 115 -7.40 -19.55 13.77
CA GLU A 115 -6.20 -19.22 12.99
C GLU A 115 -5.90 -17.73 13.05
N ILE A 116 -6.93 -16.88 12.92
CA ILE A 116 -6.79 -15.42 13.07
C ILE A 116 -6.21 -15.09 14.46
N ARG A 117 -6.78 -15.66 15.51
CA ARG A 117 -6.33 -15.46 16.89
C ARG A 117 -4.87 -15.81 17.07
N LYS A 118 -4.44 -16.97 16.58
CA LYS A 118 -3.05 -17.42 16.66
C LYS A 118 -2.09 -16.47 15.95
N ARG A 119 -2.44 -16.05 14.76
CA ARG A 119 -1.62 -15.11 13.97
C ARG A 119 -1.53 -13.73 14.61
N VAL A 120 -2.65 -13.22 15.13
CA VAL A 120 -2.70 -11.94 15.84
C VAL A 120 -1.86 -11.99 17.10
N GLU A 121 -2.01 -13.03 17.94
CA GLU A 121 -1.23 -13.20 19.16
C GLU A 121 0.27 -13.29 18.87
N LYS A 122 0.66 -14.04 17.85
CA LYS A 122 2.07 -14.17 17.45
C LYS A 122 2.65 -12.83 16.97
N ALA A 123 1.92 -12.09 16.13
CA ALA A 123 2.35 -10.78 15.67
C ALA A 123 2.44 -9.78 16.83
N ALA A 124 1.50 -9.83 17.76
CA ALA A 124 1.48 -8.96 18.94
C ALA A 124 2.68 -9.23 19.88
N GLU A 125 3.09 -10.47 20.02
CA GLU A 125 4.29 -10.83 20.78
C GLU A 125 5.55 -10.23 20.14
N ILE A 126 5.68 -10.33 18.82
CA ILE A 126 6.82 -9.79 18.07
C ILE A 126 6.88 -8.26 18.19
N LEU A 127 5.73 -7.59 18.18
CA LEU A 127 5.61 -6.13 18.21
C LEU A 127 5.44 -5.55 19.62
N ASP A 128 5.45 -6.41 20.64
CA ASP A 128 5.22 -6.01 22.04
C ASP A 128 3.87 -5.32 22.26
N LEU A 129 2.82 -5.86 21.64
CA LEU A 129 1.46 -5.34 21.69
C LEU A 129 0.47 -6.22 22.47
N THR A 130 0.92 -7.31 23.05
CA THR A 130 0.05 -8.31 23.70
C THR A 130 -0.88 -7.70 24.75
N GLU A 131 -0.40 -6.74 25.53
CA GLU A 131 -1.19 -6.04 26.56
C GLU A 131 -2.26 -5.11 25.99
N TYR A 132 -2.15 -4.75 24.71
CA TYR A 132 -2.99 -3.73 24.08
C TYR A 132 -4.06 -4.31 23.17
N LEU A 133 -4.11 -5.62 22.98
CA LEU A 133 -4.99 -6.29 22.00
C LEU A 133 -6.48 -5.95 22.18
N ASP A 134 -6.94 -5.78 23.42
CA ASP A 134 -8.34 -5.47 23.73
C ASP A 134 -8.64 -3.97 23.77
N ARG A 135 -7.66 -3.12 23.51
CA ARG A 135 -7.80 -1.66 23.51
C ARG A 135 -8.17 -1.14 22.12
N LYS A 136 -8.82 0.02 22.08
CA LYS A 136 -9.08 0.74 20.83
C LYS A 136 -7.90 1.65 20.48
N PRO A 137 -7.69 1.99 19.18
CA PRO A 137 -6.54 2.78 18.74
C PRO A 137 -6.33 4.09 19.48
N LYS A 138 -7.42 4.80 19.86
CA LYS A 138 -7.32 6.08 20.59
C LYS A 138 -6.68 5.97 21.98
N ALA A 139 -6.61 4.75 22.53
CA ALA A 139 -6.00 4.50 23.83
C ALA A 139 -4.47 4.25 23.71
N LEU A 140 -3.92 4.33 22.51
CA LEU A 140 -2.52 4.11 22.22
C LEU A 140 -1.81 5.43 21.93
N SER A 141 -0.49 5.47 22.20
CA SER A 141 0.37 6.57 21.77
C SER A 141 0.67 6.46 20.27
N GLY A 142 1.23 7.52 19.67
CA GLY A 142 1.55 7.56 18.24
C GLY A 142 2.73 6.68 17.81
N GLY A 143 3.40 6.06 18.74
CA GLY A 143 4.56 5.20 18.46
C GLY A 143 4.26 3.74 18.20
#